data_1783e66d314798a928fa4fa100d6e069
#
_entry.id   1783e66d314798a928fa4fa100d6e069
#
_cell.length_a   1.000
_cell.length_b   1.000
_cell.length_c   1.000
_cell.angle_alpha   90.00
_cell.angle_beta   90.00
_cell.angle_gamma   90.00
#
_symmetry.space_group_name_H-M   'P 1'
#
loop_
_entity.id
_entity.type
_entity.pdbx_description
1 polymer ?
#
loop_
_entity_poly.entity_id
_entity_poly.type
_entity_poly.pdbx_seq_one_letter_code
_entity_poly.pdbx_strand_id
1 'polypeptide(L)'
;PPPPPFFFQSEDGIRDRSPSRGLGDVYKRQVEMMEATGSCTGIENYSRYLSSRNPGEPPPTLFEYLPENSLLIVDESHVTIPQLGAMYKGDASRKKTLSDYGFRLPSCLDNRPLKFQEWELFRPQTIYVSATPGNWELEKTQGVFTEQLIRPTGLIDPETIVRGTKNQVDDIIAECRVVTEQNQRVLITTLTKKMAESLTEFMNEAGLKVRYLHSDIDTLERIEIIRDLRLGVFDILIGINLLREGLDIPECGLVAILDADKEGFLRSKTSLVQTIGRAARNVNGRVILYADIITGSLDYALNETKRRREKQEKYN
;
A
#
# COMPACT_ATOMS: atom_id res chain seq x y z
N PRO A 1 -30.23 -28.50 -21.51
CA PRO A 1 -30.15 -27.22 -22.17
C PRO A 1 -28.69 -27.01 -22.62
N PRO A 2 -28.43 -26.43 -23.80
CA PRO A 2 -27.08 -26.14 -24.21
C PRO A 2 -26.47 -25.16 -23.22
N PRO A 3 -25.15 -25.22 -22.96
CA PRO A 3 -24.51 -24.25 -22.08
C PRO A 3 -24.74 -22.83 -22.64
N PRO A 4 -24.93 -21.82 -21.77
CA PRO A 4 -25.12 -20.46 -22.25
C PRO A 4 -23.90 -20.02 -23.06
N PRO A 5 -24.06 -19.17 -24.07
CA PRO A 5 -22.95 -18.70 -24.88
C PRO A 5 -21.95 -17.94 -23.98
N PHE A 6 -20.67 -18.20 -24.20
CA PHE A 6 -19.57 -17.61 -23.44
C PHE A 6 -19.54 -16.09 -23.64
N PHE A 7 -19.72 -15.34 -22.57
CA PHE A 7 -19.51 -13.90 -22.55
C PHE A 7 -18.11 -13.59 -22.07
N PHE A 8 -17.24 -13.16 -22.96
CA PHE A 8 -16.00 -12.50 -22.57
C PHE A 8 -16.31 -11.03 -22.28
N GLN A 9 -16.40 -10.65 -21.02
CA GLN A 9 -16.42 -9.24 -20.63
C GLN A 9 -15.01 -8.85 -20.20
N SER A 10 -14.38 -7.95 -20.95
CA SER A 10 -13.32 -7.11 -20.40
C SER A 10 -13.96 -6.12 -19.43
N GLU A 11 -13.22 -5.66 -18.43
CA GLU A 11 -13.68 -4.63 -17.49
C GLU A 11 -14.13 -3.35 -18.22
N ASP A 12 -13.55 -3.07 -19.39
CA ASP A 12 -13.96 -1.97 -20.29
C ASP A 12 -15.24 -2.25 -21.08
N GLY A 13 -15.66 -3.51 -21.22
CA GLY A 13 -16.87 -3.90 -21.96
C GLY A 13 -18.19 -3.45 -21.33
N ILE A 14 -18.15 -3.01 -20.07
CA ILE A 14 -19.34 -2.51 -19.36
C ILE A 14 -19.69 -1.06 -19.76
N ARG A 15 -18.74 -0.30 -20.31
CA ARG A 15 -18.95 1.12 -20.68
C ARG A 15 -19.44 1.34 -22.10
N ASP A 16 -19.24 0.41 -23.01
CA ASP A 16 -19.68 0.56 -24.40
C ASP A 16 -21.09 -0.02 -24.61
N ARG A 17 -22.10 0.69 -24.09
CA ARG A 17 -23.52 0.40 -24.32
C ARG A 17 -23.97 0.90 -25.68
N SER A 18 -23.28 0.49 -26.72
CA SER A 18 -23.81 0.65 -28.09
C SER A 18 -24.71 -0.53 -28.39
N PRO A 19 -26.06 -0.35 -28.63
CA PRO A 19 -27.02 -1.44 -28.77
C PRO A 19 -26.86 -2.27 -30.08
N SER A 20 -25.86 -1.98 -30.91
CA SER A 20 -25.74 -2.51 -32.25
C SER A 20 -24.60 -3.52 -32.47
N ARG A 21 -23.75 -3.79 -31.45
CA ARG A 21 -22.66 -4.78 -31.64
C ARG A 21 -23.02 -6.10 -30.98
N GLY A 22 -23.42 -7.06 -31.81
CA GLY A 22 -23.68 -8.44 -31.38
C GLY A 22 -22.41 -9.13 -30.89
N LEU A 23 -22.57 -10.17 -30.04
CA LEU A 23 -21.48 -11.05 -29.55
C LEU A 23 -20.52 -11.52 -30.64
N GLY A 24 -21.02 -11.78 -31.85
CA GLY A 24 -20.24 -12.18 -33.03
C GLY A 24 -19.15 -11.16 -33.39
N ASP A 25 -19.41 -9.87 -33.24
CA ASP A 25 -18.43 -8.82 -33.58
C ASP A 25 -17.29 -8.75 -32.57
N VAL A 26 -17.55 -9.08 -31.29
CA VAL A 26 -16.51 -9.11 -30.24
C VAL A 26 -15.54 -10.25 -30.51
N TYR A 27 -16.05 -11.45 -30.80
CA TYR A 27 -15.21 -12.61 -31.14
C TYR A 27 -14.41 -12.40 -32.44
N LYS A 28 -15.03 -11.84 -33.45
CA LYS A 28 -14.37 -11.53 -34.72
C LYS A 28 -13.19 -10.58 -34.48
N ARG A 29 -13.40 -9.52 -33.71
CA ARG A 29 -12.34 -8.56 -33.35
C ARG A 29 -11.21 -9.19 -32.54
N GLN A 30 -11.52 -10.12 -31.63
CA GLN A 30 -10.50 -10.86 -30.88
C GLN A 30 -9.67 -11.77 -31.80
N VAL A 31 -10.30 -12.49 -32.73
CA VAL A 31 -9.60 -13.30 -33.72
C VAL A 31 -8.71 -12.42 -34.61
N GLU A 32 -9.24 -11.32 -35.13
CA GLU A 32 -8.48 -10.36 -35.91
C GLU A 32 -7.28 -9.78 -35.15
N MET A 33 -7.45 -9.48 -33.86
CA MET A 33 -6.32 -9.05 -33.00
C MET A 33 -5.27 -10.16 -32.85
N MET A 34 -5.69 -11.40 -32.62
CA MET A 34 -4.77 -12.54 -32.52
C MET A 34 -4.01 -12.79 -33.82
N GLU A 35 -4.67 -12.69 -34.98
CA GLU A 35 -4.02 -12.81 -36.29
C GLU A 35 -3.03 -11.66 -36.54
N ALA A 36 -3.38 -10.42 -36.16
CA ALA A 36 -2.57 -9.25 -36.43
C ALA A 36 -1.39 -9.07 -35.44
N THR A 37 -1.59 -9.38 -34.15
CA THR A 37 -0.64 -9.07 -33.08
C THR A 37 -0.16 -10.29 -32.29
N GLY A 38 -0.74 -11.46 -32.53
CA GLY A 38 -0.45 -12.68 -31.75
C GLY A 38 -1.07 -12.70 -30.34
N SER A 39 -1.89 -11.71 -30.00
CA SER A 39 -2.48 -11.58 -28.66
C SER A 39 -3.86 -10.93 -28.70
N CYS A 40 -4.67 -11.16 -27.68
CA CYS A 40 -5.92 -10.43 -27.43
C CYS A 40 -6.17 -10.31 -25.92
N THR A 41 -6.98 -9.34 -25.51
CA THR A 41 -7.36 -9.16 -24.09
C THR A 41 -8.04 -10.41 -23.54
N GLY A 42 -7.53 -10.93 -22.42
CA GLY A 42 -8.07 -12.12 -21.74
C GLY A 42 -7.40 -13.43 -22.14
N ILE A 43 -6.53 -13.46 -23.18
CA ILE A 43 -5.83 -14.68 -23.60
C ILE A 43 -4.92 -15.24 -22.51
N GLU A 44 -4.40 -14.38 -21.61
CA GLU A 44 -3.59 -14.77 -20.47
C GLU A 44 -4.29 -15.78 -19.57
N ASN A 45 -5.61 -15.76 -19.49
CA ASN A 45 -6.39 -16.74 -18.73
C ASN A 45 -6.19 -18.18 -19.21
N TYR A 46 -5.69 -18.35 -20.43
CA TYR A 46 -5.46 -19.64 -21.09
C TYR A 46 -3.98 -19.89 -21.36
N SER A 47 -3.09 -19.23 -20.63
CA SER A 47 -1.62 -19.32 -20.76
C SER A 47 -1.08 -20.74 -20.66
N ARG A 48 -1.78 -21.65 -19.97
CA ARG A 48 -1.41 -23.06 -19.88
C ARG A 48 -1.18 -23.69 -21.24
N TYR A 49 -2.03 -23.41 -22.22
CA TYR A 49 -1.92 -23.97 -23.57
C TYR A 49 -0.73 -23.39 -24.35
N LEU A 50 -0.31 -22.17 -24.02
CA LEU A 50 0.86 -21.52 -24.64
C LEU A 50 2.17 -21.94 -23.98
N SER A 51 2.15 -22.23 -22.67
CA SER A 51 3.32 -22.58 -21.87
C SER A 51 3.55 -24.08 -21.72
N SER A 52 2.71 -24.92 -22.33
CA SER A 52 2.78 -26.38 -22.24
C SER A 52 2.73 -26.94 -20.80
N ARG A 53 2.04 -26.22 -19.91
CA ARG A 53 1.85 -26.65 -18.50
C ARG A 53 0.73 -27.68 -18.39
N ASN A 54 0.83 -28.55 -17.38
CA ASN A 54 -0.20 -29.52 -17.06
C ASN A 54 -1.41 -28.84 -16.38
N PRO A 55 -2.61 -29.47 -16.42
CA PRO A 55 -3.74 -28.99 -15.63
C PRO A 55 -3.41 -28.87 -14.15
N GLY A 56 -3.75 -27.72 -13.53
CA GLY A 56 -3.47 -27.43 -12.12
C GLY A 56 -2.13 -26.78 -11.83
N GLU A 57 -1.19 -26.78 -12.78
CA GLU A 57 0.08 -26.07 -12.64
C GLU A 57 -0.09 -24.56 -12.84
N PRO A 58 0.65 -23.73 -12.07
CA PRO A 58 0.64 -22.29 -12.27
C PRO A 58 1.36 -21.91 -13.58
N PRO A 59 1.09 -20.71 -14.13
CA PRO A 59 1.86 -20.19 -15.24
C PRO A 59 3.32 -19.97 -14.84
N PRO A 60 4.26 -19.87 -15.80
CA PRO A 60 5.63 -19.46 -15.50
C PRO A 60 5.66 -18.14 -14.75
N THR A 61 6.50 -18.07 -13.71
CA THR A 61 6.66 -16.88 -12.89
C THR A 61 8.10 -16.37 -12.95
N LEU A 62 8.34 -15.14 -12.48
CA LEU A 62 9.66 -14.55 -12.42
C LEU A 62 10.69 -15.46 -11.72
N PHE A 63 10.26 -16.24 -10.73
CA PHE A 63 11.15 -17.12 -9.97
C PHE A 63 11.80 -18.21 -10.82
N GLU A 64 11.13 -18.66 -11.88
CA GLU A 64 11.67 -19.67 -12.79
C GLU A 64 12.76 -19.11 -13.74
N TYR A 65 12.85 -17.80 -13.87
CA TYR A 65 13.87 -17.12 -14.66
C TYR A 65 15.06 -16.63 -13.84
N LEU A 66 15.02 -16.79 -12.50
CA LEU A 66 16.12 -16.39 -11.66
C LEU A 66 17.27 -17.42 -11.76
N PRO A 67 18.53 -16.96 -11.79
CA PRO A 67 19.68 -17.85 -11.70
C PRO A 67 19.67 -18.64 -10.38
N GLU A 68 20.28 -19.85 -10.37
CA GLU A 68 20.32 -20.73 -9.20
C GLU A 68 20.92 -20.06 -7.95
N ASN A 69 21.92 -19.17 -8.15
CA ASN A 69 22.60 -18.46 -7.07
C ASN A 69 22.01 -17.06 -6.78
N SER A 70 20.73 -16.86 -7.07
CA SER A 70 20.06 -15.58 -6.82
C SER A 70 19.88 -15.32 -5.33
N LEU A 71 19.92 -14.03 -4.96
CA LEU A 71 19.50 -13.54 -3.66
C LEU A 71 18.22 -12.71 -3.83
N LEU A 72 17.15 -13.11 -3.16
CA LEU A 72 15.90 -12.37 -3.11
C LEU A 72 15.89 -11.46 -1.90
N ILE A 73 15.60 -10.18 -2.11
CA ILE A 73 15.38 -9.21 -1.02
C ILE A 73 13.91 -8.81 -1.05
N VAL A 74 13.19 -9.12 0.02
CA VAL A 74 11.76 -8.77 0.17
C VAL A 74 11.66 -7.54 1.03
N ASP A 75 11.40 -6.40 0.38
CA ASP A 75 11.17 -5.13 1.07
C ASP A 75 9.74 -5.05 1.62
N GLU A 76 9.57 -4.28 2.71
CA GLU A 76 8.31 -4.16 3.46
C GLU A 76 7.66 -5.54 3.71
N SER A 77 8.46 -6.51 4.15
CA SER A 77 8.05 -7.92 4.25
C SER A 77 6.79 -8.13 5.10
N HIS A 78 6.58 -7.30 6.12
CA HIS A 78 5.39 -7.31 6.97
C HIS A 78 4.07 -7.07 6.19
N VAL A 79 4.13 -6.48 5.00
CA VAL A 79 3.01 -6.29 4.08
C VAL A 79 3.06 -7.31 2.94
N THR A 80 4.24 -7.51 2.35
CA THR A 80 4.44 -8.37 1.17
C THR A 80 4.07 -9.83 1.48
N ILE A 81 4.49 -10.37 2.62
CA ILE A 81 4.22 -11.76 2.97
C ILE A 81 2.72 -12.06 3.15
N PRO A 82 1.94 -11.29 3.91
CA PRO A 82 0.49 -11.45 3.97
C PRO A 82 -0.20 -11.32 2.60
N GLN A 83 0.26 -10.40 1.74
CA GLN A 83 -0.29 -10.25 0.38
C GLN A 83 -0.05 -11.51 -0.45
N LEU A 84 1.16 -12.07 -0.47
CA LEU A 84 1.47 -13.33 -1.15
C LEU A 84 0.56 -14.47 -0.66
N GLY A 85 0.29 -14.54 0.64
CA GLY A 85 -0.61 -15.52 1.22
C GLY A 85 -2.08 -15.37 0.78
N ALA A 86 -2.53 -14.14 0.51
CA ALA A 86 -3.91 -13.83 0.17
C ALA A 86 -4.21 -13.94 -1.35
N MET A 87 -3.23 -13.70 -2.21
CA MET A 87 -3.40 -13.56 -3.67
C MET A 87 -4.10 -14.76 -4.30
N TYR A 88 -3.65 -15.98 -3.99
CA TYR A 88 -4.23 -17.21 -4.58
C TYR A 88 -5.71 -17.38 -4.24
N LYS A 89 -6.09 -17.16 -2.98
CA LYS A 89 -7.47 -17.40 -2.52
C LYS A 89 -8.47 -16.46 -3.19
N GLY A 90 -8.12 -15.19 -3.32
CA GLY A 90 -8.95 -14.18 -3.97
C GLY A 90 -9.16 -14.48 -5.46
N ASP A 91 -8.06 -14.77 -6.18
CA ASP A 91 -8.13 -15.12 -7.62
C ASP A 91 -8.90 -16.42 -7.86
N ALA A 92 -8.65 -17.47 -7.09
CA ALA A 92 -9.31 -18.76 -7.22
C ALA A 92 -10.83 -18.66 -6.98
N SER A 93 -11.27 -17.90 -5.96
CA SER A 93 -12.69 -17.70 -5.69
C SER A 93 -13.40 -17.00 -6.87
N ARG A 94 -12.82 -15.90 -7.37
CA ARG A 94 -13.36 -15.16 -8.50
C ARG A 94 -13.44 -16.03 -9.77
N LYS A 95 -12.35 -16.71 -10.12
CA LYS A 95 -12.29 -17.54 -11.36
C LYS A 95 -13.20 -18.75 -11.29
N LYS A 96 -13.31 -19.37 -10.11
CA LYS A 96 -14.24 -20.46 -9.88
C LYS A 96 -15.68 -20.03 -10.18
N THR A 97 -16.12 -18.90 -9.59
CA THR A 97 -17.46 -18.36 -9.88
C THR A 97 -17.66 -18.12 -11.37
N LEU A 98 -16.70 -17.50 -12.05
CA LEU A 98 -16.80 -17.23 -13.49
C LEU A 98 -16.86 -18.52 -14.33
N SER A 99 -16.14 -19.56 -13.94
CA SER A 99 -16.16 -20.86 -14.60
C SER A 99 -17.46 -21.61 -14.32
N ASP A 100 -17.93 -21.67 -13.08
CA ASP A 100 -19.15 -22.38 -12.68
C ASP A 100 -20.40 -21.80 -13.38
N TYR A 101 -20.42 -20.50 -13.64
CA TYR A 101 -21.49 -19.82 -14.36
C TYR A 101 -21.26 -19.73 -15.88
N GLY A 102 -20.22 -20.35 -16.44
CA GLY A 102 -19.95 -20.41 -17.88
C GLY A 102 -19.38 -19.11 -18.50
N PHE A 103 -18.97 -18.13 -17.69
CA PHE A 103 -18.33 -16.91 -18.21
C PHE A 103 -16.87 -17.13 -18.64
N ARG A 104 -16.23 -18.20 -18.15
CA ARG A 104 -14.88 -18.63 -18.54
C ARG A 104 -14.80 -20.14 -18.65
N LEU A 105 -13.83 -20.63 -19.44
CA LEU A 105 -13.52 -22.06 -19.49
C LEU A 105 -12.86 -22.50 -18.17
N PRO A 106 -13.04 -23.75 -17.71
CA PRO A 106 -12.42 -24.28 -16.50
C PRO A 106 -10.89 -24.11 -16.46
N SER A 107 -10.23 -24.13 -17.61
CA SER A 107 -8.77 -23.94 -17.72
C SER A 107 -8.27 -22.55 -17.31
N CYS A 108 -9.16 -21.57 -17.15
CA CYS A 108 -8.79 -20.27 -16.59
C CYS A 108 -8.30 -20.36 -15.13
N LEU A 109 -8.68 -21.43 -14.42
CA LEU A 109 -8.23 -21.70 -13.05
C LEU A 109 -6.73 -21.99 -12.97
N ASP A 110 -6.11 -22.40 -14.08
CA ASP A 110 -4.67 -22.70 -14.12
C ASP A 110 -3.81 -21.43 -14.29
N ASN A 111 -4.37 -20.37 -14.87
CA ASN A 111 -3.72 -19.05 -14.87
C ASN A 111 -3.94 -18.37 -13.50
N ARG A 112 -3.13 -18.69 -12.54
CA ARG A 112 -3.29 -18.31 -11.15
C ARG A 112 -1.97 -17.83 -10.50
N PRO A 113 -2.03 -16.99 -9.47
CA PRO A 113 -0.86 -16.76 -8.63
C PRO A 113 -0.33 -18.06 -8.01
N LEU A 114 0.93 -18.08 -7.66
CA LEU A 114 1.50 -19.15 -6.83
C LEU A 114 0.72 -19.24 -5.51
N LYS A 115 0.51 -20.46 -5.03
CA LYS A 115 0.15 -20.68 -3.64
C LYS A 115 1.34 -20.29 -2.76
N PHE A 116 1.09 -19.89 -1.53
CA PHE A 116 2.16 -19.48 -0.61
C PHE A 116 3.24 -20.58 -0.45
N GLN A 117 2.82 -21.85 -0.34
CA GLN A 117 3.73 -22.99 -0.22
C GLN A 117 4.56 -23.22 -1.49
N GLU A 118 3.97 -22.99 -2.67
CA GLU A 118 4.71 -23.06 -3.94
C GLU A 118 5.76 -21.96 -4.01
N TRP A 119 5.41 -20.74 -3.60
CA TRP A 119 6.34 -19.62 -3.51
C TRP A 119 7.49 -19.93 -2.53
N GLU A 120 7.21 -20.52 -1.36
CA GLU A 120 8.26 -20.92 -0.41
C GLU A 120 9.24 -21.93 -0.99
N LEU A 121 8.79 -22.79 -1.92
CA LEU A 121 9.66 -23.76 -2.59
C LEU A 121 10.47 -23.14 -3.74
N PHE A 122 9.91 -22.18 -4.46
CA PHE A 122 10.57 -21.56 -5.61
C PHE A 122 11.53 -20.43 -5.23
N ARG A 123 11.31 -19.76 -4.10
CA ARG A 123 12.16 -18.64 -3.72
C ARG A 123 13.60 -19.09 -3.44
N PRO A 124 14.59 -18.35 -3.93
CA PRO A 124 16.01 -18.59 -3.59
C PRO A 124 16.30 -18.17 -2.14
N GLN A 125 17.57 -18.12 -1.76
CA GLN A 125 17.99 -17.52 -0.48
C GLN A 125 17.39 -16.12 -0.35
N THR A 126 16.73 -15.84 0.78
CA THR A 126 15.89 -14.65 0.92
C THR A 126 16.23 -13.86 2.17
N ILE A 127 16.36 -12.54 2.01
CA ILE A 127 16.45 -11.56 3.10
C ILE A 127 15.12 -10.81 3.18
N TYR A 128 14.54 -10.76 4.38
CA TYR A 128 13.32 -9.99 4.66
C TYR A 128 13.68 -8.69 5.34
N VAL A 129 13.22 -7.57 4.78
CA VAL A 129 13.50 -6.22 5.28
C VAL A 129 12.20 -5.56 5.69
N SER A 130 12.15 -5.03 6.90
CA SER A 130 11.00 -4.28 7.41
C SER A 130 11.39 -3.40 8.58
N ALA A 131 10.79 -2.22 8.69
CA ALA A 131 10.89 -1.39 9.89
C ALA A 131 10.07 -1.96 11.07
N THR A 132 9.11 -2.84 10.77
CA THR A 132 8.16 -3.45 11.70
C THR A 132 7.92 -4.91 11.28
N PRO A 133 8.88 -5.85 11.55
CA PRO A 133 8.74 -7.24 11.16
C PRO A 133 7.39 -7.85 11.58
N GLY A 134 6.79 -8.66 10.73
CA GLY A 134 5.52 -9.31 10.98
C GLY A 134 5.67 -10.61 11.77
N ASN A 135 4.53 -11.18 12.19
CA ASN A 135 4.52 -12.41 12.99
C ASN A 135 5.16 -13.58 12.25
N TRP A 136 4.93 -13.69 10.94
CA TRP A 136 5.49 -14.78 10.14
C TRP A 136 7.02 -14.79 10.13
N GLU A 137 7.64 -13.61 9.94
CA GLU A 137 9.10 -13.47 9.96
C GLU A 137 9.65 -13.81 11.35
N LEU A 138 9.01 -13.30 12.40
CA LEU A 138 9.44 -13.55 13.78
C LEU A 138 9.30 -15.02 14.16
N GLU A 139 8.24 -15.70 13.72
CA GLU A 139 8.06 -17.14 13.92
C GLU A 139 9.14 -17.95 13.18
N LYS A 140 9.42 -17.61 11.92
CA LYS A 140 10.45 -18.31 11.10
C LYS A 140 11.86 -18.14 11.66
N THR A 141 12.16 -17.00 12.26
CA THR A 141 13.49 -16.71 12.85
C THR A 141 13.56 -16.98 14.35
N GLN A 142 12.48 -17.50 14.96
CA GLN A 142 12.37 -17.69 16.41
C GLN A 142 12.65 -16.40 17.21
N GLY A 143 12.25 -15.25 16.63
CA GLY A 143 12.46 -13.92 17.19
C GLY A 143 13.88 -13.35 17.00
N VAL A 144 14.75 -14.05 16.29
CA VAL A 144 16.13 -13.56 16.01
C VAL A 144 16.12 -12.74 14.72
N PHE A 145 16.59 -11.51 14.79
CA PHE A 145 16.74 -10.62 13.63
C PHE A 145 17.88 -9.63 13.85
N THR A 146 18.38 -9.07 12.77
CA THR A 146 19.43 -8.04 12.81
C THR A 146 18.77 -6.66 12.70
N GLU A 147 19.10 -5.76 13.62
CA GLU A 147 18.64 -4.38 13.58
C GLU A 147 19.67 -3.46 12.92
N GLN A 148 19.21 -2.66 11.95
CA GLN A 148 19.98 -1.55 11.39
C GLN A 148 19.30 -0.25 11.75
N LEU A 149 19.59 0.30 12.91
CA LEU A 149 18.94 1.51 13.44
C LEU A 149 19.77 2.77 13.19
N ILE A 150 21.09 2.64 13.09
CA ILE A 150 21.99 3.78 12.93
C ILE A 150 21.93 4.32 11.50
N ARG A 151 21.64 5.60 11.38
CA ARG A 151 21.69 6.35 10.13
C ARG A 151 23.01 7.10 10.03
N PRO A 152 23.89 6.78 9.06
CA PRO A 152 25.17 7.49 8.87
C PRO A 152 25.00 8.99 8.60
N THR A 153 23.82 9.42 8.17
CA THR A 153 23.48 10.83 7.93
C THR A 153 23.32 11.64 9.22
N GLY A 154 23.30 10.99 10.38
CA GLY A 154 23.05 11.64 11.69
C GLY A 154 21.60 12.01 11.97
N LEU A 155 20.66 11.71 11.04
CA LEU A 155 19.23 12.01 11.24
C LEU A 155 18.66 11.18 12.39
N ILE A 156 18.05 11.87 13.34
CA ILE A 156 17.43 11.31 14.54
C ILE A 156 15.94 11.07 14.28
N ASP A 157 15.35 10.05 14.88
CA ASP A 157 13.89 9.86 14.83
C ASP A 157 13.16 11.06 15.43
N PRO A 158 11.97 11.43 14.93
CA PRO A 158 11.29 12.65 15.32
C PRO A 158 10.90 12.64 16.80
N GLU A 159 10.83 13.83 17.39
CA GLU A 159 10.21 13.99 18.69
C GLU A 159 8.71 13.69 18.60
N THR A 160 8.19 12.92 19.58
CA THR A 160 6.79 12.52 19.63
C THR A 160 6.09 13.17 20.82
N ILE A 161 5.03 13.92 20.57
CA ILE A 161 4.27 14.67 21.57
C ILE A 161 2.84 14.13 21.60
N VAL A 162 2.33 13.78 22.77
CA VAL A 162 0.93 13.38 22.95
C VAL A 162 0.14 14.58 23.47
N ARG A 163 -0.99 14.88 22.82
CA ARG A 163 -1.93 15.93 23.21
C ARG A 163 -3.35 15.38 23.29
N GLY A 164 -4.21 15.99 24.13
CA GLY A 164 -5.61 15.61 24.24
C GLY A 164 -6.42 15.83 22.96
N THR A 165 -7.47 15.06 22.77
CA THR A 165 -8.32 15.13 21.56
C THR A 165 -9.26 16.34 21.56
N LYS A 166 -9.53 16.91 22.73
CA LYS A 166 -10.43 18.05 22.91
C LYS A 166 -9.98 19.26 22.14
N ASN A 167 -10.14 19.79 21.18
CA ASN A 167 -9.62 20.89 20.38
C ASN A 167 -8.48 20.48 19.44
N GLN A 168 -8.36 19.20 19.09
CA GLN A 168 -7.32 18.71 18.19
C GLN A 168 -7.32 19.42 16.84
N VAL A 169 -8.48 19.86 16.33
CA VAL A 169 -8.61 20.57 15.05
C VAL A 169 -8.02 21.97 15.12
N ASP A 170 -8.37 22.75 16.16
CA ASP A 170 -7.84 24.10 16.32
C ASP A 170 -6.33 24.09 16.61
N ASP A 171 -5.88 23.13 17.43
CA ASP A 171 -4.48 22.96 17.76
C ASP A 171 -3.65 22.58 16.53
N ILE A 172 -4.11 21.62 15.70
CA ILE A 172 -3.37 21.24 14.49
C ILE A 172 -3.35 22.36 13.45
N ILE A 173 -4.37 23.19 13.34
CA ILE A 173 -4.37 24.36 12.45
C ILE A 173 -3.30 25.36 12.88
N ALA A 174 -3.17 25.63 14.19
CA ALA A 174 -2.14 26.52 14.71
C ALA A 174 -0.74 25.97 14.42
N GLU A 175 -0.54 24.67 14.65
CA GLU A 175 0.73 23.99 14.35
C GLU A 175 1.06 23.98 12.85
N CYS A 176 0.07 23.79 11.99
CA CYS A 176 0.25 23.85 10.53
C CYS A 176 0.75 25.23 10.09
N ARG A 177 0.20 26.32 10.63
CA ARG A 177 0.66 27.68 10.31
C ARG A 177 2.15 27.89 10.63
N VAL A 178 2.57 27.46 11.83
CA VAL A 178 3.96 27.55 12.27
C VAL A 178 4.91 26.79 11.36
N VAL A 179 4.51 25.58 10.94
CA VAL A 179 5.36 24.72 10.10
C VAL A 179 5.40 25.22 8.64
N THR A 180 4.27 25.67 8.10
CA THR A 180 4.20 26.21 6.73
C THR A 180 4.94 27.54 6.58
N GLU A 181 4.97 28.39 7.61
CA GLU A 181 5.79 29.60 7.64
C GLU A 181 7.30 29.28 7.53
N GLN A 182 7.72 28.10 7.99
CA GLN A 182 9.09 27.59 7.85
C GLN A 182 9.35 26.90 6.50
N ASN A 183 8.41 27.00 5.56
CA ASN A 183 8.44 26.31 4.26
C ASN A 183 8.57 24.78 4.36
N GLN A 184 8.05 24.19 5.43
CA GLN A 184 8.00 22.74 5.62
C GLN A 184 6.60 22.21 5.31
N ARG A 185 6.49 20.89 5.15
CA ARG A 185 5.25 20.20 4.80
C ARG A 185 4.67 19.48 6.00
N VAL A 186 3.35 19.33 5.99
CA VAL A 186 2.59 18.66 7.06
C VAL A 186 1.84 17.46 6.50
N LEU A 187 1.91 16.33 7.21
CA LEU A 187 1.09 15.16 6.95
C LEU A 187 0.10 14.96 8.11
N ILE A 188 -1.18 14.83 7.79
CA ILE A 188 -2.22 14.59 8.81
C ILE A 188 -2.94 13.28 8.51
N THR A 189 -3.06 12.40 9.50
CA THR A 189 -3.81 11.14 9.35
C THR A 189 -5.12 11.20 10.12
N THR A 190 -6.21 10.81 9.42
CA THR A 190 -7.56 10.69 9.99
C THR A 190 -8.03 9.23 9.98
N LEU A 191 -9.18 8.96 10.60
CA LEU A 191 -9.75 7.60 10.65
C LEU A 191 -10.70 7.29 9.50
N THR A 192 -11.36 8.32 8.94
CA THR A 192 -12.39 8.13 7.92
C THR A 192 -12.23 9.12 6.76
N LYS A 193 -12.75 8.72 5.58
CA LYS A 193 -12.80 9.57 4.38
C LYS A 193 -13.57 10.87 4.66
N LYS A 194 -14.73 10.76 5.29
CA LYS A 194 -15.56 11.93 5.64
C LYS A 194 -14.81 12.91 6.53
N MET A 195 -14.06 12.42 7.53
CA MET A 195 -13.27 13.29 8.41
C MET A 195 -12.14 13.97 7.63
N ALA A 196 -11.47 13.26 6.71
CA ALA A 196 -10.45 13.85 5.87
C ALA A 196 -11.00 14.95 4.97
N GLU A 197 -12.13 14.71 4.33
CA GLU A 197 -12.82 15.69 3.48
C GLU A 197 -13.23 16.94 4.27
N SER A 198 -13.96 16.76 5.37
CA SER A 198 -14.41 17.89 6.20
C SER A 198 -13.26 18.70 6.79
N LEU A 199 -12.17 18.02 7.20
CA LEU A 199 -10.98 18.71 7.71
C LEU A 199 -10.29 19.50 6.60
N THR A 200 -10.22 18.95 5.37
CA THR A 200 -9.65 19.64 4.21
C THR A 200 -10.43 20.91 3.87
N GLU A 201 -11.76 20.82 3.83
CA GLU A 201 -12.63 21.97 3.59
C GLU A 201 -12.41 23.05 4.66
N PHE A 202 -12.46 22.67 5.93
CA PHE A 202 -12.28 23.60 7.04
C PHE A 202 -10.93 24.29 7.04
N MET A 203 -9.85 23.56 6.76
CA MET A 203 -8.50 24.13 6.67
C MET A 203 -8.33 25.05 5.46
N ASN A 204 -8.96 24.73 4.32
CA ASN A 204 -8.96 25.60 3.15
C ASN A 204 -9.71 26.92 3.44
N GLU A 205 -10.86 26.86 4.13
CA GLU A 205 -11.61 28.05 4.58
C GLU A 205 -10.78 28.90 5.56
N ALA A 206 -9.94 28.26 6.37
CA ALA A 206 -8.97 28.91 7.26
C ALA A 206 -7.75 29.52 6.53
N GLY A 207 -7.69 29.43 5.20
CA GLY A 207 -6.65 30.00 4.34
C GLY A 207 -5.37 29.16 4.22
N LEU A 208 -5.40 27.89 4.61
CA LEU A 208 -4.28 26.96 4.44
C LEU A 208 -4.38 26.23 3.10
N LYS A 209 -3.23 25.94 2.48
CA LYS A 209 -3.16 25.18 1.22
C LYS A 209 -3.13 23.68 1.52
N VAL A 210 -4.28 23.04 1.41
CA VAL A 210 -4.50 21.64 1.81
C VAL A 210 -5.02 20.81 0.65
N ARG A 211 -4.53 19.57 0.55
CA ARG A 211 -5.15 18.50 -0.25
C ARG A 211 -5.37 17.25 0.59
N TYR A 212 -6.34 16.42 0.21
CA TYR A 212 -6.50 15.10 0.80
C TYR A 212 -6.17 13.99 -0.22
N LEU A 213 -5.75 12.85 0.32
CA LEU A 213 -5.38 11.66 -0.44
C LEU A 213 -6.27 10.49 -0.01
N HIS A 214 -7.02 9.89 -0.94
CA HIS A 214 -7.90 8.75 -0.67
C HIS A 214 -7.57 7.53 -1.56
N SER A 215 -8.19 6.39 -1.26
CA SER A 215 -7.92 5.11 -1.92
C SER A 215 -8.33 5.04 -3.40
N ASP A 216 -9.25 5.91 -3.81
CA ASP A 216 -9.84 5.88 -5.16
C ASP A 216 -9.04 6.72 -6.17
N ILE A 217 -7.97 7.39 -5.71
CA ILE A 217 -7.04 8.15 -6.56
C ILE A 217 -6.14 7.16 -7.31
N ASP A 218 -6.00 7.35 -8.61
CA ASP A 218 -5.15 6.52 -9.43
C ASP A 218 -3.64 6.75 -9.13
N THR A 219 -2.80 5.85 -9.63
CA THR A 219 -1.36 5.89 -9.34
C THR A 219 -0.67 7.13 -9.91
N LEU A 220 -1.09 7.61 -11.08
CA LEU A 220 -0.48 8.78 -11.72
C LEU A 220 -0.85 10.05 -10.95
N GLU A 221 -2.12 10.22 -10.62
CA GLU A 221 -2.60 11.35 -9.83
C GLU A 221 -1.94 11.37 -8.43
N ARG A 222 -1.74 10.20 -7.81
CA ARG A 222 -1.00 10.10 -6.54
C ARG A 222 0.42 10.61 -6.64
N ILE A 223 1.13 10.27 -7.72
CA ILE A 223 2.50 10.75 -7.97
C ILE A 223 2.51 12.27 -8.13
N GLU A 224 1.55 12.84 -8.86
CA GLU A 224 1.42 14.28 -9.03
C GLU A 224 1.14 14.99 -7.71
N ILE A 225 0.22 14.48 -6.88
CA ILE A 225 -0.08 15.04 -5.55
C ILE A 225 1.18 15.07 -4.67
N ILE A 226 1.95 13.99 -4.64
CA ILE A 226 3.19 13.92 -3.84
C ILE A 226 4.24 14.90 -4.37
N ARG A 227 4.38 14.99 -5.68
CA ARG A 227 5.27 15.95 -6.33
C ARG A 227 4.87 17.40 -6.01
N ASP A 228 3.59 17.72 -6.12
CA ASP A 228 3.06 19.06 -5.84
C ASP A 228 3.28 19.46 -4.37
N LEU A 229 3.08 18.51 -3.44
CA LEU A 229 3.39 18.72 -2.01
C LEU A 229 4.87 19.07 -1.82
N ARG A 230 5.78 18.30 -2.41
CA ARG A 230 7.22 18.55 -2.31
C ARG A 230 7.63 19.88 -2.92
N LEU A 231 7.03 20.27 -4.04
CA LEU A 231 7.26 21.56 -4.71
C LEU A 231 6.62 22.75 -3.98
N GLY A 232 5.74 22.52 -3.00
CA GLY A 232 5.06 23.58 -2.25
C GLY A 232 3.90 24.24 -3.00
N VAL A 233 3.30 23.54 -3.96
CA VAL A 233 2.03 23.96 -4.58
C VAL A 233 0.94 24.01 -3.50
N PHE A 234 1.00 23.08 -2.58
CA PHE A 234 0.25 23.07 -1.32
C PHE A 234 1.15 22.56 -0.18
N ASP A 235 0.77 22.79 1.06
CA ASP A 235 1.65 22.60 2.21
C ASP A 235 1.23 21.45 3.13
N ILE A 236 -0.05 21.06 3.08
CA ILE A 236 -0.64 20.09 3.99
C ILE A 236 -1.32 18.98 3.20
N LEU A 237 -0.96 17.73 3.51
CA LEU A 237 -1.59 16.54 2.94
C LEU A 237 -2.33 15.78 4.03
N ILE A 238 -3.64 15.59 3.83
CA ILE A 238 -4.50 14.80 4.72
C ILE A 238 -4.75 13.44 4.10
N GLY A 239 -4.65 12.37 4.87
CA GLY A 239 -4.90 11.02 4.39
C GLY A 239 -5.37 10.07 5.48
N ILE A 240 -5.94 8.93 5.09
CA ILE A 240 -6.41 7.90 6.04
C ILE A 240 -5.29 6.89 6.29
N ASN A 241 -4.91 6.15 5.27
CA ASN A 241 -3.98 5.01 5.34
C ASN A 241 -2.78 5.16 4.39
N LEU A 242 -2.89 6.02 3.42
CA LEU A 242 -1.97 6.13 2.29
C LEU A 242 -0.66 6.86 2.63
N LEU A 243 -0.49 7.27 3.87
CA LEU A 243 0.70 7.98 4.35
C LEU A 243 1.74 7.04 4.99
N ARG A 244 1.57 5.70 4.90
CA ARG A 244 2.46 4.73 5.54
C ARG A 244 3.64 4.30 4.67
N GLU A 245 3.36 3.82 3.47
CA GLU A 245 4.38 3.23 2.57
C GLU A 245 4.51 4.05 1.29
N GLY A 246 5.66 3.95 0.63
CA GLY A 246 5.87 4.56 -0.68
C GLY A 246 5.92 6.09 -0.70
N LEU A 247 6.12 6.75 0.44
CA LEU A 247 6.28 8.20 0.52
C LEU A 247 7.70 8.57 0.95
N ASP A 248 8.32 9.42 0.17
CA ASP A 248 9.59 10.06 0.48
C ASP A 248 9.44 11.59 0.43
N ILE A 249 9.27 12.20 1.61
CA ILE A 249 9.02 13.63 1.75
C ILE A 249 9.99 14.20 2.80
N PRO A 250 11.25 14.48 2.40
CA PRO A 250 12.25 15.08 3.32
C PRO A 250 11.81 16.44 3.87
N GLU A 251 10.94 17.13 3.17
CA GLU A 251 10.39 18.43 3.54
C GLU A 251 9.34 18.33 4.66
N CYS A 252 8.95 17.10 5.09
CA CYS A 252 7.93 16.88 6.11
C CYS A 252 8.44 17.25 7.51
N GLY A 253 8.07 18.42 8.01
CA GLY A 253 8.42 18.90 9.34
C GLY A 253 7.44 18.48 10.45
N LEU A 254 6.20 18.14 10.08
CA LEU A 254 5.19 17.71 11.05
C LEU A 254 4.36 16.56 10.51
N VAL A 255 4.22 15.53 11.35
CA VAL A 255 3.21 14.49 11.18
C VAL A 255 2.21 14.59 12.33
N ALA A 256 0.93 14.68 12.03
CA ALA A 256 -0.15 14.68 13.00
C ALA A 256 -1.03 13.44 12.86
N ILE A 257 -1.28 12.76 13.96
CA ILE A 257 -2.16 11.60 14.02
C ILE A 257 -3.36 11.94 14.87
N LEU A 258 -4.50 12.20 14.24
CA LEU A 258 -5.74 12.48 14.94
C LEU A 258 -6.35 11.19 15.48
N ASP A 259 -7.00 11.28 16.65
CA ASP A 259 -7.64 10.13 17.32
C ASP A 259 -6.69 8.92 17.40
N ALA A 260 -5.48 9.13 17.88
CA ALA A 260 -4.44 8.12 17.95
C ALA A 260 -4.73 6.98 18.94
N ASP A 261 -5.65 7.22 19.89
CA ASP A 261 -6.13 6.26 20.88
C ASP A 261 -7.27 5.35 20.40
N LYS A 262 -7.80 5.57 19.18
CA LYS A 262 -8.85 4.71 18.61
C LYS A 262 -8.21 3.44 18.02
N GLU A 263 -7.94 2.46 18.87
CA GLU A 263 -7.31 1.21 18.46
C GLU A 263 -8.02 0.54 17.28
N GLY A 264 -7.24 -0.02 16.37
CA GLY A 264 -7.70 -0.71 15.16
C GLY A 264 -6.59 -0.79 14.13
N PHE A 265 -6.93 -1.27 12.94
CA PHE A 265 -5.97 -1.45 11.85
C PHE A 265 -5.18 -0.17 11.51
N LEU A 266 -5.85 0.99 11.53
CA LEU A 266 -5.22 2.29 11.22
C LEU A 266 -4.38 2.87 12.36
N ARG A 267 -4.54 2.36 13.57
CA ARG A 267 -3.83 2.79 14.80
C ARG A 267 -3.13 1.62 15.49
N SER A 268 -2.80 0.58 14.72
CA SER A 268 -1.99 -0.54 15.22
C SER A 268 -0.54 -0.10 15.47
N LYS A 269 0.20 -0.87 16.26
CA LYS A 269 1.64 -0.66 16.54
C LYS A 269 2.43 -0.38 15.26
N THR A 270 2.28 -1.24 14.25
CA THR A 270 2.91 -1.11 12.93
C THR A 270 2.53 0.19 12.24
N SER A 271 1.22 0.49 12.20
CA SER A 271 0.70 1.70 11.55
C SER A 271 1.26 2.99 12.18
N LEU A 272 1.28 3.06 13.50
CA LEU A 272 1.80 4.22 14.23
C LEU A 272 3.30 4.41 13.98
N VAL A 273 4.11 3.36 14.14
CA VAL A 273 5.56 3.42 13.89
C VAL A 273 5.86 3.84 12.44
N GLN A 274 5.17 3.29 11.46
CA GLN A 274 5.35 3.63 10.04
C GLN A 274 4.98 5.09 9.76
N THR A 275 3.89 5.58 10.35
CA THR A 275 3.44 6.96 10.16
C THR A 275 4.38 7.96 10.86
N ILE A 276 4.79 7.68 12.09
CA ILE A 276 5.79 8.49 12.83
C ILE A 276 7.08 8.61 12.01
N GLY A 277 7.52 7.51 11.39
CA GLY A 277 8.72 7.47 10.57
C GLY A 277 8.72 8.41 9.36
N ARG A 278 7.57 8.95 8.94
CA ARG A 278 7.51 9.91 7.83
C ARG A 278 8.17 11.26 8.15
N ALA A 279 8.24 11.64 9.43
CA ALA A 279 8.97 12.85 9.85
C ALA A 279 10.47 12.60 10.11
N ALA A 280 10.93 11.34 10.06
CA ALA A 280 12.31 10.98 10.44
C ALA A 280 13.39 11.41 9.43
N ARG A 281 13.02 11.96 8.27
CA ARG A 281 13.96 12.46 7.25
C ARG A 281 14.18 13.98 7.35
N ASN A 282 13.47 14.66 8.22
CA ASN A 282 13.64 16.08 8.50
C ASN A 282 14.37 16.28 9.83
N VAL A 283 15.38 17.12 9.83
CA VAL A 283 16.18 17.42 11.05
C VAL A 283 15.29 18.00 12.17
N ASN A 284 14.30 18.81 11.79
CA ASN A 284 13.36 19.45 12.70
C ASN A 284 12.02 18.68 12.76
N GLY A 285 12.01 17.43 12.26
CA GLY A 285 10.80 16.62 12.20
C GLY A 285 10.22 16.34 13.58
N ARG A 286 8.91 16.56 13.73
CA ARG A 286 8.18 16.26 14.96
C ARG A 286 6.85 15.58 14.65
N VAL A 287 6.31 14.88 15.66
CA VAL A 287 5.04 14.17 15.53
C VAL A 287 4.13 14.54 16.69
N ILE A 288 2.88 14.86 16.37
CA ILE A 288 1.83 15.10 17.36
C ILE A 288 0.80 13.97 17.26
N LEU A 289 0.56 13.32 18.40
CA LEU A 289 -0.39 12.23 18.56
C LEU A 289 -1.55 12.74 19.42
N TYR A 290 -2.73 12.91 18.83
CA TYR A 290 -3.89 13.34 19.60
C TYR A 290 -4.58 12.11 20.21
N ALA A 291 -4.50 12.02 21.54
CA ALA A 291 -5.01 10.89 22.29
C ALA A 291 -5.39 11.31 23.70
N ASP A 292 -6.52 10.84 24.20
CA ASP A 292 -6.93 11.03 25.60
C ASP A 292 -6.44 9.87 26.50
N ILE A 293 -6.17 8.71 25.89
CA ILE A 293 -5.72 7.50 26.58
C ILE A 293 -4.50 6.93 25.86
N ILE A 294 -3.47 6.55 26.62
CA ILE A 294 -2.33 5.81 26.07
C ILE A 294 -2.71 4.34 25.94
N THR A 295 -2.99 3.93 24.72
CA THR A 295 -3.32 2.52 24.39
C THR A 295 -2.05 1.68 24.28
N GLY A 296 -2.17 0.36 24.29
CA GLY A 296 -1.01 -0.53 24.15
C GLY A 296 -0.27 -0.37 22.81
N SER A 297 -0.96 -0.02 21.74
CA SER A 297 -0.35 0.28 20.45
C SER A 297 0.41 1.60 20.45
N LEU A 298 -0.15 2.62 21.12
CA LEU A 298 0.45 3.94 21.24
C LEU A 298 1.68 3.89 22.14
N ASP A 299 1.59 3.23 23.29
CA ASP A 299 2.73 3.03 24.22
C ASP A 299 3.91 2.35 23.52
N TYR A 300 3.63 1.26 22.77
CA TYR A 300 4.66 0.60 21.98
C TYR A 300 5.33 1.54 20.97
N ALA A 301 4.54 2.32 20.22
CA ALA A 301 5.08 3.20 19.19
C ALA A 301 5.96 4.34 19.80
N LEU A 302 5.52 4.91 20.93
CA LEU A 302 6.27 5.93 21.67
C LEU A 302 7.60 5.38 22.20
N ASN A 303 7.56 4.23 22.86
CA ASN A 303 8.75 3.59 23.43
C ASN A 303 9.74 3.16 22.34
N GLU A 304 9.27 2.60 21.22
CA GLU A 304 10.11 2.20 20.10
C GLU A 304 10.77 3.41 19.41
N THR A 305 10.03 4.49 19.20
CA THR A 305 10.58 5.72 18.62
C THR A 305 11.63 6.33 19.55
N LYS A 306 11.35 6.38 20.85
CA LYS A 306 12.29 6.85 21.86
C LYS A 306 13.57 6.01 21.89
N ARG A 307 13.46 4.69 21.89
CA ARG A 307 14.58 3.75 21.85
C ARG A 307 15.49 3.99 20.65
N ARG A 308 14.89 4.14 19.45
CA ARG A 308 15.62 4.42 18.20
C ARG A 308 16.32 5.77 18.27
N ARG A 309 15.63 6.78 18.75
CA ARG A 309 16.15 8.13 18.94
C ARG A 309 17.38 8.14 19.87
N GLU A 310 17.27 7.57 21.06
CA GLU A 310 18.37 7.48 22.04
C GLU A 310 19.59 6.74 21.49
N LYS A 311 19.38 5.68 20.69
CA LYS A 311 20.45 4.91 20.08
C LYS A 311 21.19 5.73 19.00
N GLN A 312 20.46 6.50 18.20
CA GLN A 312 21.04 7.40 17.20
C GLN A 312 21.77 8.58 17.85
N GLU A 313 21.21 9.19 18.88
CA GLU A 313 21.84 10.30 19.62
C GLU A 313 23.17 9.89 20.25
N LYS A 314 23.28 8.67 20.76
CA LYS A 314 24.56 8.14 21.28
C LYS A 314 25.61 7.88 20.20
N TYR A 315 25.17 7.64 18.99
CA TYR A 315 26.06 7.41 17.84
C TYR A 315 26.60 8.73 17.28
N ASN A 316 25.77 9.77 17.21
CA ASN A 316 26.13 11.10 16.72
C ASN A 316 27.12 11.81 17.64
#